data_c7ee2958ded3e8f17efb6634064f26b3
#
_entry.id   c7ee2958ded3e8f17efb6634064f26b3
#
_cell.length_a   1.000
_cell.length_b   1.000
_cell.length_c   1.000
_cell.angle_alpha   90.00
_cell.angle_beta   90.00
_cell.angle_gamma   90.00
#
_symmetry.space_group_name_H-M   'P 1'
#
loop_
_entity.id
_entity.type
_entity.pdbx_description
1 polymer ?
#
loop_
_entity_poly.entity_id
_entity_poly.type
_entity_poly.pdbx_seq_one_letter_code
_entity_poly.pdbx_strand_id
1 'polypeptide(L)'
;MVVAKSQRAFPVLQKEIADHVAQRRYLALVHGQMEGNQGVIRLPLGRSLKNRMKREVQPDAGKPAVTHFRVLEYFPKYSWLECQLETGRTHQIRVHMAYIGHPVVNDPLYGRKKDDFPLEGQALHSHTLDLVHPITHQEMHFEAPVPKEMIACLELVR
;
A
#
# COMPACT_ATOMS: atom_id res chain seq x y z
N MET A 1 -4.43 -1.64 11.00
CA MET A 1 -3.40 -1.07 11.89
C MET A 1 -3.28 -1.91 13.15
N VAL A 2 -2.08 -2.16 13.61
CA VAL A 2 -1.79 -2.89 14.85
C VAL A 2 -1.42 -1.90 15.96
N VAL A 3 -2.00 -2.10 17.15
CA VAL A 3 -1.71 -1.30 18.35
C VAL A 3 -1.31 -2.21 19.49
N ALA A 4 -0.15 -1.95 20.11
CA ALA A 4 0.28 -2.66 21.29
C ALA A 4 -0.46 -2.12 22.53
N LYS A 5 -1.15 -3.01 23.27
CA LYS A 5 -1.92 -2.65 24.46
C LYS A 5 -1.11 -2.69 25.74
N SER A 6 0.15 -3.09 25.69
CA SER A 6 1.03 -3.17 26.84
C SER A 6 2.46 -2.79 26.48
N GLN A 7 3.24 -2.35 27.47
CA GLN A 7 4.66 -2.07 27.30
C GLN A 7 5.47 -3.33 26.91
N ARG A 8 4.97 -4.50 27.26
CA ARG A 8 5.58 -5.78 26.94
C ARG A 8 5.39 -6.16 25.47
N ALA A 9 4.21 -5.87 24.90
CA ALA A 9 3.87 -6.20 23.52
C ALA A 9 4.52 -5.25 22.52
N PHE A 10 4.71 -3.98 22.87
CA PHE A 10 5.19 -2.95 21.94
C PHE A 10 6.54 -3.28 21.28
N PRO A 11 7.62 -3.59 22.04
CA PRO A 11 8.90 -3.89 21.39
C PRO A 11 8.88 -5.18 20.56
N VAL A 12 8.09 -6.18 20.96
CA VAL A 12 7.95 -7.42 20.20
C VAL A 12 7.27 -7.17 18.86
N LEU A 13 6.15 -6.44 18.83
CA LEU A 13 5.44 -6.09 17.59
C LEU A 13 6.29 -5.19 16.70
N GLN A 14 7.02 -4.25 17.27
CA GLN A 14 7.92 -3.38 16.53
C GLN A 14 9.03 -4.19 15.84
N LYS A 15 9.58 -5.18 16.52
CA LYS A 15 10.58 -6.09 15.97
C LYS A 15 10.01 -6.98 14.86
N GLU A 16 8.81 -7.52 15.03
CA GLU A 16 8.15 -8.34 14.00
C GLU A 16 7.97 -7.56 12.69
N ILE A 17 7.60 -6.29 12.78
CA ILE A 17 7.48 -5.43 11.60
C ILE A 17 8.86 -5.19 10.97
N ALA A 18 9.88 -4.90 11.77
CA ALA A 18 11.25 -4.66 11.32
C ALA A 18 11.89 -5.91 10.68
N ASP A 19 11.63 -7.10 11.23
CA ASP A 19 12.16 -8.37 10.76
C ASP A 19 11.28 -9.01 9.64
N HIS A 20 10.25 -8.30 9.17
CA HIS A 20 9.31 -8.76 8.14
C HIS A 20 8.51 -10.03 8.52
N VAL A 21 8.40 -10.34 9.80
CA VAL A 21 7.55 -11.43 10.32
C VAL A 21 6.08 -11.06 10.20
N ALA A 22 5.75 -9.80 10.52
CA ALA A 22 4.41 -9.26 10.28
C ALA A 22 4.25 -8.94 8.80
N GLN A 23 3.25 -9.54 8.15
CA GLN A 23 2.99 -9.35 6.72
C GLN A 23 1.72 -8.51 6.52
N ARG A 24 1.85 -7.46 5.73
CA ARG A 24 0.77 -6.50 5.44
C ARG A 24 0.46 -6.53 3.96
N ARG A 25 -0.79 -6.82 3.63
CA ARG A 25 -1.27 -6.81 2.24
C ARG A 25 -2.33 -5.75 2.05
N TYR A 26 -2.22 -5.04 0.95
CA TYR A 26 -3.12 -3.97 0.54
C TYR A 26 -3.72 -4.32 -0.81
N LEU A 27 -4.93 -3.82 -1.05
CA LEU A 27 -5.55 -3.86 -2.37
C LEU A 27 -5.59 -2.45 -2.93
N ALA A 28 -5.21 -2.30 -4.20
CA ALA A 28 -5.13 -1.00 -4.86
C ALA A 28 -5.67 -1.07 -6.28
N LEU A 29 -6.46 -0.08 -6.67
CA LEU A 29 -6.82 0.15 -8.06
C LEU A 29 -5.93 1.26 -8.61
N VAL A 30 -5.18 0.97 -9.66
CA VAL A 30 -4.23 1.91 -10.27
C VAL A 30 -4.55 2.18 -11.73
N HIS A 31 -4.12 3.35 -12.22
CA HIS A 31 -4.26 3.72 -13.62
C HIS A 31 -3.34 2.90 -14.51
N GLY A 32 -3.85 2.53 -15.69
CA GLY A 32 -3.09 1.81 -16.70
C GLY A 32 -2.95 0.31 -16.42
N GLN A 33 -2.50 -0.40 -17.43
CA GLN A 33 -2.18 -1.82 -17.30
C GLN A 33 -0.72 -1.97 -16.90
N MET A 34 -0.50 -2.67 -15.79
CA MET A 34 0.85 -2.97 -15.33
C MET A 34 1.59 -3.84 -16.35
N GLU A 35 2.88 -3.60 -16.51
CA GLU A 35 3.75 -4.48 -17.27
C GLU A 35 4.05 -5.74 -16.43
N GLY A 36 3.66 -6.90 -16.96
CA GLY A 36 3.77 -8.17 -16.24
C GLY A 36 2.73 -8.30 -15.11
N ASN A 37 2.62 -9.50 -14.56
CA ASN A 37 1.60 -9.84 -13.56
C ASN A 37 2.09 -9.72 -12.12
N GLN A 38 3.37 -9.45 -11.89
CA GLN A 38 3.96 -9.23 -10.57
C GLN A 38 5.27 -8.49 -10.69
N GLY A 39 5.69 -7.86 -9.60
CA GLY A 39 6.95 -7.15 -9.57
C GLY A 39 7.31 -6.63 -8.19
N VAL A 40 8.49 -6.01 -8.12
CA VAL A 40 9.03 -5.43 -6.89
C VAL A 40 9.50 -4.01 -7.21
N ILE A 41 9.07 -3.05 -6.38
CA ILE A 41 9.52 -1.67 -6.48
C ILE A 41 10.45 -1.39 -5.30
N ARG A 42 11.72 -1.10 -5.61
CA ARG A 42 12.78 -0.80 -4.63
C ARG A 42 13.27 0.64 -4.85
N LEU A 43 12.56 1.60 -4.31
CA LEU A 43 12.86 3.01 -4.50
C LEU A 43 12.83 3.73 -3.15
N PRO A 44 13.96 4.31 -2.70
CA PRO A 44 14.03 5.03 -1.43
C PRO A 44 13.09 6.23 -1.40
N LEU A 45 12.45 6.45 -0.27
CA LEU A 45 11.47 7.52 -0.09
C LEU A 45 11.90 8.51 0.98
N GLY A 46 11.59 9.77 0.74
CA GLY A 46 11.79 10.84 1.70
C GLY A 46 10.71 11.90 1.61
N ARG A 47 10.75 12.84 2.54
CA ARG A 47 9.81 13.97 2.52
C ARG A 47 10.13 14.87 1.33
N SER A 48 9.10 15.28 0.59
CA SER A 48 9.28 16.20 -0.53
C SER A 48 9.84 17.54 -0.05
N LEU A 49 10.83 18.05 -0.76
CA LEU A 49 11.43 19.37 -0.51
C LEU A 49 10.49 20.51 -0.93
N LYS A 50 9.59 20.25 -1.88
CA LYS A 50 8.67 21.25 -2.44
C LYS A 50 7.32 21.28 -1.72
N ASN A 51 6.87 20.14 -1.18
CA ASN A 51 5.58 20.04 -0.52
C ASN A 51 5.69 19.09 0.68
N ARG A 52 5.59 19.64 1.90
CA ARG A 52 5.74 18.87 3.15
C ARG A 52 4.68 17.78 3.36
N MET A 53 3.54 17.89 2.72
CA MET A 53 2.48 16.87 2.81
C MET A 53 2.77 15.63 1.95
N LYS A 54 3.70 15.76 1.01
CA LYS A 54 4.06 14.70 0.08
C LYS A 54 5.36 13.99 0.47
N ARG A 55 5.47 12.77 -0.03
CA ARG A 55 6.73 12.01 -0.08
C ARG A 55 7.16 11.90 -1.53
N GLU A 56 8.44 11.63 -1.76
CA GLU A 56 8.99 11.48 -3.10
C GLU A 56 10.11 10.45 -3.10
N VAL A 57 10.41 9.92 -4.29
CA VAL A 57 11.55 9.04 -4.48
C VAL A 57 12.82 9.89 -4.37
N GLN A 58 13.71 9.51 -3.45
CA GLN A 58 14.99 10.18 -3.20
C GLN A 58 16.12 9.16 -3.21
N PRO A 59 16.74 8.89 -4.39
CA PRO A 59 17.72 7.81 -4.51
C PRO A 59 18.92 7.93 -3.57
N ASP A 60 19.36 9.16 -3.26
CA ASP A 60 20.56 9.40 -2.47
C ASP A 60 20.29 9.68 -0.99
N ALA A 61 19.11 10.20 -0.65
CA ALA A 61 18.79 10.69 0.70
C ALA A 61 17.59 9.99 1.33
N GLY A 62 16.82 9.22 0.56
CA GLY A 62 15.62 8.56 1.05
C GLY A 62 15.91 7.34 1.92
N LYS A 63 14.90 6.92 2.67
CA LYS A 63 14.95 5.67 3.42
C LYS A 63 14.56 4.50 2.52
N PRO A 64 15.20 3.33 2.65
CA PRO A 64 14.83 2.15 1.87
C PRO A 64 13.34 1.85 1.95
N ALA A 65 12.73 1.58 0.81
CA ALA A 65 11.31 1.24 0.72
C ALA A 65 11.10 0.18 -0.36
N VAL A 66 10.42 -0.90 -0.02
CA VAL A 66 10.20 -2.04 -0.90
C VAL A 66 8.74 -2.42 -0.90
N THR A 67 8.13 -2.38 -2.08
CA THR A 67 6.75 -2.79 -2.34
C THR A 67 6.73 -3.93 -3.34
N HIS A 68 6.15 -5.06 -2.95
CA HIS A 68 5.83 -6.15 -3.87
C HIS A 68 4.42 -5.96 -4.38
N PHE A 69 4.17 -6.24 -5.66
CA PHE A 69 2.82 -6.22 -6.18
C PHE A 69 2.54 -7.45 -7.04
N ARG A 70 1.27 -7.82 -7.08
CA ARG A 70 0.72 -8.86 -7.93
C ARG A 70 -0.58 -8.35 -8.53
N VAL A 71 -0.75 -8.52 -9.85
CA VAL A 71 -1.97 -8.11 -10.53
C VAL A 71 -3.03 -9.18 -10.33
N LEU A 72 -4.15 -8.79 -9.75
CA LEU A 72 -5.31 -9.67 -9.55
C LEU A 72 -6.23 -9.67 -10.76
N GLU A 73 -6.40 -8.50 -11.39
CA GLU A 73 -7.24 -8.35 -12.58
C GLU A 73 -6.77 -7.17 -13.43
N TYR A 74 -6.75 -7.34 -14.76
CA TYR A 74 -6.51 -6.26 -15.71
C TYR A 74 -7.83 -5.74 -16.25
N PHE A 75 -7.93 -4.42 -16.34
CA PHE A 75 -9.01 -3.73 -17.02
C PHE A 75 -8.46 -2.97 -18.24
N PRO A 76 -9.29 -2.46 -19.16
CA PRO A 76 -8.79 -1.76 -20.36
C PRO A 76 -7.83 -0.60 -20.05
N LYS A 77 -8.05 0.14 -18.95
CA LYS A 77 -7.25 1.31 -18.57
C LYS A 77 -6.80 1.30 -17.12
N TYR A 78 -6.95 0.21 -16.42
CA TYR A 78 -6.67 0.10 -14.99
C TYR A 78 -6.12 -1.28 -14.64
N SER A 79 -5.54 -1.41 -13.46
CA SER A 79 -5.12 -2.69 -12.88
C SER A 79 -5.56 -2.77 -11.43
N TRP A 80 -6.08 -3.92 -11.04
CA TRP A 80 -6.41 -4.25 -9.64
C TRP A 80 -5.26 -5.05 -9.05
N LEU A 81 -4.64 -4.52 -7.99
CA LEU A 81 -3.40 -5.06 -7.43
C LEU A 81 -3.55 -5.51 -5.99
N GLU A 82 -2.82 -6.56 -5.64
CA GLU A 82 -2.43 -6.85 -4.26
C GLU A 82 -1.00 -6.38 -4.05
N CYS A 83 -0.77 -5.58 -3.02
CA CYS A 83 0.55 -5.08 -2.65
C CYS A 83 0.96 -5.64 -1.29
N GLN A 84 2.18 -6.12 -1.18
CA GLN A 84 2.77 -6.58 0.07
C GLN A 84 4.00 -5.74 0.39
N LEU A 85 4.07 -5.22 1.62
CA LEU A 85 5.12 -4.31 2.04
C LEU A 85 6.21 -5.02 2.84
N GLU A 86 7.48 -4.83 2.46
CA GLU A 86 8.63 -5.15 3.32
C GLU A 86 8.92 -4.01 4.28
N THR A 87 8.61 -2.77 3.87
CA THR A 87 8.78 -1.55 4.66
C THR A 87 7.44 -0.82 4.73
N GLY A 88 7.29 0.10 5.65
CA GLY A 88 6.04 0.86 5.83
C GLY A 88 6.26 2.37 5.85
N ARG A 89 6.89 2.94 4.84
CA ARG A 89 7.09 4.40 4.75
C ARG A 89 5.77 5.10 4.47
N THR A 90 5.66 6.32 4.94
CA THR A 90 4.45 7.15 4.71
C THR A 90 4.14 7.24 3.23
N HIS A 91 2.89 6.96 2.86
CA HIS A 91 2.39 6.98 1.47
C HIS A 91 3.15 6.04 0.51
N GLN A 92 3.80 5.01 1.00
CA GLN A 92 4.74 4.19 0.21
C GLN A 92 4.12 3.66 -1.09
N ILE A 93 2.99 2.96 -1.02
CA ILE A 93 2.34 2.40 -2.22
C ILE A 93 1.94 3.51 -3.19
N ARG A 94 1.37 4.58 -2.65
CA ARG A 94 0.89 5.73 -3.45
C ARG A 94 2.02 6.38 -4.23
N VAL A 95 3.15 6.65 -3.56
CA VAL A 95 4.34 7.27 -4.17
C VAL A 95 4.99 6.33 -5.17
N HIS A 96 5.19 5.07 -4.80
CA HIS A 96 5.79 4.07 -5.68
C HIS A 96 4.98 3.90 -6.97
N MET A 97 3.67 3.73 -6.86
CA MET A 97 2.80 3.54 -8.03
C MET A 97 2.75 4.79 -8.92
N ALA A 98 2.67 5.98 -8.33
CA ALA A 98 2.73 7.22 -9.10
C ALA A 98 4.06 7.39 -9.84
N TYR A 99 5.17 7.06 -9.18
CA TYR A 99 6.50 7.19 -9.76
C TYR A 99 6.70 6.28 -10.98
N ILE A 100 6.19 5.06 -10.94
CA ILE A 100 6.29 4.12 -12.08
C ILE A 100 5.21 4.36 -13.16
N GLY A 101 4.41 5.41 -13.03
CA GLY A 101 3.43 5.81 -14.04
C GLY A 101 2.04 5.20 -13.87
N HIS A 102 1.77 4.56 -12.73
CA HIS A 102 0.47 3.92 -12.42
C HIS A 102 -0.11 4.45 -11.12
N PRO A 103 -0.45 5.75 -11.04
CA PRO A 103 -0.96 6.32 -9.80
C PRO A 103 -2.23 5.61 -9.33
N VAL A 104 -2.40 5.56 -8.02
CA VAL A 104 -3.61 5.02 -7.41
C VAL A 104 -4.80 5.89 -7.82
N VAL A 105 -5.89 5.24 -8.21
CA VAL A 105 -7.11 5.91 -8.63
C VAL A 105 -7.65 6.79 -7.51
N ASN A 106 -8.10 7.97 -7.88
CA ASN A 106 -8.74 8.94 -6.98
C ASN A 106 -7.81 9.46 -5.85
N ASP A 107 -6.49 9.34 -6.02
CA ASP A 107 -5.52 9.82 -5.05
C ASP A 107 -5.42 11.35 -5.10
N PRO A 108 -5.75 12.07 -4.02
CA PRO A 108 -5.79 13.53 -4.02
C PRO A 108 -4.42 14.20 -4.04
N LEU A 109 -3.34 13.48 -3.70
CA LEU A 109 -1.98 14.01 -3.65
C LEU A 109 -1.12 13.60 -4.84
N TYR A 110 -1.18 12.33 -5.22
CA TYR A 110 -0.30 11.74 -6.24
C TYR A 110 -1.04 11.30 -7.50
N GLY A 111 -2.37 11.38 -7.49
CA GLY A 111 -3.22 10.90 -8.56
C GLY A 111 -3.48 11.90 -9.67
N ARG A 112 -4.45 11.57 -10.52
CA ARG A 112 -4.88 12.38 -11.64
C ARG A 112 -6.02 13.30 -11.22
N LYS A 113 -5.96 14.56 -11.64
CA LYS A 113 -6.96 15.59 -11.28
C LYS A 113 -8.38 15.31 -11.81
N LYS A 114 -8.50 14.49 -12.84
CA LYS A 114 -9.78 14.19 -13.49
C LYS A 114 -10.50 12.96 -12.94
N ASP A 115 -9.95 12.33 -11.91
CA ASP A 115 -10.60 11.19 -11.29
C ASP A 115 -11.87 11.63 -10.56
N ASP A 116 -12.98 10.98 -10.89
CA ASP A 116 -14.28 11.20 -10.28
C ASP A 116 -14.93 9.85 -9.99
N PHE A 117 -14.46 9.20 -8.93
CA PHE A 117 -14.93 7.90 -8.50
C PHE A 117 -15.72 8.03 -7.20
N PRO A 118 -16.65 7.09 -6.91
CA PRO A 118 -17.47 7.13 -5.69
C PRO A 118 -16.67 6.73 -4.45
N LEU A 119 -15.55 7.42 -4.21
CA LEU A 119 -14.64 7.20 -3.08
C LEU A 119 -14.30 8.51 -2.40
N GLU A 120 -14.15 8.47 -1.08
CA GLU A 120 -13.50 9.51 -0.31
C GLU A 120 -11.99 9.22 -0.24
N GLY A 121 -11.22 9.80 -1.17
CA GLY A 121 -9.78 9.60 -1.24
C GLY A 121 -9.36 8.45 -2.15
N GLN A 122 -8.15 7.97 -1.96
CA GLN A 122 -7.49 7.01 -2.84
C GLN A 122 -8.09 5.59 -2.78
N ALA A 123 -8.08 4.90 -3.91
CA ALA A 123 -8.53 3.52 -4.03
C ALA A 123 -7.46 2.55 -3.50
N LEU A 124 -7.22 2.59 -2.21
CA LEU A 124 -6.23 1.78 -1.49
C LEU A 124 -6.83 1.27 -0.19
N HIS A 125 -6.78 -0.04 0.01
CA HIS A 125 -7.38 -0.70 1.16
C HIS A 125 -6.38 -1.59 1.87
N SER A 126 -6.20 -1.38 3.19
CA SER A 126 -5.45 -2.30 4.05
C SER A 126 -6.28 -3.56 4.25
N HIS A 127 -5.88 -4.65 3.60
CA HIS A 127 -6.72 -5.84 3.45
C HIS A 127 -6.42 -6.92 4.45
N THR A 128 -5.17 -7.37 4.55
CA THR A 128 -4.80 -8.43 5.48
C THR A 128 -3.58 -8.06 6.31
N LEU A 129 -3.53 -8.62 7.50
CA LEU A 129 -2.40 -8.54 8.40
C LEU A 129 -2.14 -9.91 9.01
N ASP A 130 -0.94 -10.44 8.80
CA ASP A 130 -0.46 -11.66 9.44
C ASP A 130 0.64 -11.29 10.42
N LEU A 131 0.53 -11.77 11.64
CA LEU A 131 1.54 -11.55 12.67
C LEU A 131 1.55 -12.70 13.69
N VAL A 132 2.62 -12.73 14.49
CA VAL A 132 2.72 -13.64 15.64
C VAL A 132 2.38 -12.84 16.90
N HIS A 133 1.48 -13.37 17.71
CA HIS A 133 1.08 -12.70 18.95
C HIS A 133 2.31 -12.52 19.87
N PRO A 134 2.59 -11.31 20.38
CA PRO A 134 3.84 -11.02 21.08
C PRO A 134 4.01 -11.75 22.41
N ILE A 135 2.93 -12.26 23.00
CA ILE A 135 2.96 -12.95 24.31
C ILE A 135 2.67 -14.44 24.14
N THR A 136 1.59 -14.82 23.43
CA THR A 136 1.18 -16.22 23.28
C THR A 136 1.94 -16.96 22.18
N HIS A 137 2.63 -16.23 21.29
CA HIS A 137 3.36 -16.76 20.12
C HIS A 137 2.47 -17.51 19.11
N GLN A 138 1.15 -17.25 19.13
CA GLN A 138 0.22 -17.81 18.16
C GLN A 138 0.28 -17.00 16.86
N GLU A 139 0.25 -17.69 15.73
CA GLU A 139 0.07 -17.06 14.43
C GLU A 139 -1.34 -16.48 14.36
N MET A 140 -1.44 -15.21 13.93
CA MET A 140 -2.71 -14.48 13.84
C MET A 140 -2.88 -13.92 12.43
N HIS A 141 -4.09 -14.07 11.91
CA HIS A 141 -4.48 -13.53 10.61
C HIS A 141 -5.71 -12.64 10.78
N PHE A 142 -5.62 -11.42 10.25
CA PHE A 142 -6.72 -10.47 10.25
C PHE A 142 -7.05 -10.07 8.80
N GLU A 143 -8.32 -10.02 8.48
CA GLU A 143 -8.79 -9.63 7.17
C GLU A 143 -9.92 -8.62 7.31
N ALA A 144 -9.81 -7.50 6.58
CA ALA A 144 -10.87 -6.51 6.45
C ALA A 144 -11.53 -6.69 5.07
N PRO A 145 -12.86 -6.81 5.00
CA PRO A 145 -13.54 -6.95 3.72
C PRO A 145 -13.34 -5.74 2.84
N VAL A 146 -13.34 -5.94 1.53
CA VAL A 146 -13.21 -4.84 0.56
C VAL A 146 -14.42 -3.91 0.71
N PRO A 147 -14.20 -2.59 0.90
CA PRO A 147 -15.29 -1.63 1.03
C PRO A 147 -16.21 -1.63 -0.20
N LYS A 148 -17.50 -1.41 0.03
CA LYS A 148 -18.51 -1.35 -1.05
C LYS A 148 -18.16 -0.29 -2.11
N GLU A 149 -17.59 0.82 -1.68
CA GLU A 149 -17.19 1.92 -2.55
C GLU A 149 -16.06 1.49 -3.50
N MET A 150 -15.12 0.65 -3.05
CA MET A 150 -14.08 0.10 -3.91
C MET A 150 -14.63 -0.93 -4.89
N ILE A 151 -15.57 -1.76 -4.45
CA ILE A 151 -16.27 -2.69 -5.34
C ILE A 151 -17.01 -1.93 -6.44
N ALA A 152 -17.66 -0.83 -6.10
CA ALA A 152 -18.31 0.06 -7.07
C ALA A 152 -17.31 0.62 -8.09
N CYS A 153 -16.11 0.99 -7.66
CA CYS A 153 -15.06 1.44 -8.57
C CYS A 153 -14.62 0.34 -9.55
N LEU A 154 -14.48 -0.90 -9.07
CA LEU A 154 -14.13 -2.04 -9.94
C LEU A 154 -15.21 -2.28 -11.00
N GLU A 155 -16.49 -2.15 -10.64
CA GLU A 155 -17.59 -2.27 -11.60
C GLU A 155 -17.55 -1.18 -12.67
N LEU A 156 -17.19 0.05 -12.30
CA LEU A 156 -17.10 1.17 -13.24
C LEU A 156 -15.98 1.03 -14.26
N VAL A 157 -14.89 0.33 -13.94
CA VAL A 157 -13.70 0.23 -14.81
C VAL A 157 -13.67 -1.05 -15.65
N ARG A 158 -14.60 -1.95 -15.46
CA ARG A 158 -14.74 -3.18 -16.23
C ARG A 158 -15.11 -2.95 -17.68
#